data_ef057fc3c771e0f321174031af03b6b0
#
_entry.id   ef057fc3c771e0f321174031af03b6b0
#
_cell.length_a   1.000
_cell.length_b   1.000
_cell.length_c   1.000
_cell.angle_alpha   90.00
_cell.angle_beta   90.00
_cell.angle_gamma   90.00
#
_symmetry.space_group_name_H-M   'P 1'
#
loop_
_entity.id
_entity.type
_entity.pdbx_description
1 polymer ?
#
loop_
_entity_poly.entity_id
_entity_poly.type
_entity_poly.pdbx_seq_one_letter_code
_entity_poly.pdbx_strand_id
1 'polypeptide(L)'
;KTMKSDGLSNVEGQYVKVPTWVRGKETANLLQPFKKDLNILGVGGTVSTPKGGITSRVVVVNDSLDLKKKKREVNGNIVLYNTTFTNYEDAVVYRKKGASLAAKYGARASLIRSIGDWSMDTPHTGDMVYDANLPKIPHVALTIEDALMIGRIFDRGSPVILKLHVTSKNAPDRLSRNIIAELEGSTYPDEIVVLGGHIDSWDVGQGAHDDGGGCIAAWQALNIIKTLGLKTKRTLRCV
;
A
#
# COMPACT_ATOMS: atom_id res chain seq x y z
N LYS A 1 5.96 12.88 -25.89
CA LYS A 1 6.70 13.73 -26.85
C LYS A 1 8.18 13.34 -26.88
N THR A 2 8.86 13.26 -25.75
CA THR A 2 10.30 12.98 -25.64
C THR A 2 10.69 11.66 -26.29
N MET A 3 10.01 10.55 -26.01
CA MET A 3 10.27 9.25 -26.65
C MET A 3 10.19 9.29 -28.18
N LYS A 4 9.27 10.14 -28.74
CA LYS A 4 9.22 10.38 -30.19
C LYS A 4 10.39 11.20 -30.68
N SER A 5 10.84 12.21 -29.91
CA SER A 5 12.02 13.02 -30.29
C SER A 5 13.31 12.21 -30.21
N ASP A 6 13.38 11.19 -29.35
CA ASP A 6 14.47 10.23 -29.31
C ASP A 6 14.42 9.24 -30.50
N GLY A 7 13.37 9.33 -31.33
CA GLY A 7 13.16 8.55 -32.54
C GLY A 7 12.77 7.09 -32.27
N LEU A 8 12.16 6.79 -31.12
CA LEU A 8 11.54 5.48 -30.88
C LEU A 8 10.28 5.34 -31.76
N SER A 9 10.00 4.12 -32.18
CA SER A 9 8.83 3.77 -32.98
C SER A 9 7.63 3.42 -32.10
N ASN A 10 6.44 3.37 -32.68
CA ASN A 10 5.18 2.93 -32.06
C ASN A 10 4.90 3.61 -30.71
N VAL A 11 5.24 4.91 -30.59
CA VAL A 11 5.02 5.67 -29.36
C VAL A 11 3.56 6.05 -29.24
N GLU A 12 2.85 5.37 -28.34
CA GLU A 12 1.42 5.54 -28.11
C GLU A 12 1.02 5.46 -26.64
N GLY A 13 -0.22 5.84 -26.35
CA GLY A 13 -0.84 5.67 -25.05
C GLY A 13 -2.02 4.70 -25.13
N GLN A 14 -1.92 3.55 -24.49
CA GLN A 14 -2.98 2.56 -24.41
C GLN A 14 -3.89 2.87 -23.23
N TYR A 15 -5.14 3.23 -23.47
CA TYR A 15 -6.07 3.58 -22.40
C TYR A 15 -6.52 2.38 -21.59
N VAL A 16 -6.60 2.57 -20.27
CA VAL A 16 -7.05 1.57 -19.31
C VAL A 16 -7.94 2.24 -18.24
N LYS A 17 -9.00 1.55 -17.82
CA LYS A 17 -9.79 1.95 -16.65
C LYS A 17 -9.12 1.43 -15.39
N VAL A 18 -8.93 2.32 -14.43
CA VAL A 18 -8.31 1.99 -13.15
C VAL A 18 -9.28 2.26 -12.00
N PRO A 19 -9.35 1.35 -10.99
CA PRO A 19 -10.11 1.60 -9.79
C PRO A 19 -9.59 2.85 -9.09
N THR A 20 -10.49 3.62 -8.52
CA THR A 20 -10.14 4.87 -7.84
C THR A 20 -10.55 4.81 -6.38
N TRP A 21 -9.62 5.11 -5.51
CA TRP A 21 -9.82 5.28 -4.07
C TRP A 21 -9.29 6.67 -3.66
N VAL A 22 -9.99 7.31 -2.74
CA VAL A 22 -9.64 8.64 -2.23
C VAL A 22 -9.42 8.56 -0.73
N ARG A 23 -8.25 8.96 -0.27
CA ARG A 23 -7.81 8.89 1.12
C ARG A 23 -8.71 9.70 2.05
N GLY A 24 -8.92 10.92 1.91
CA GLY A 24 -9.69 11.76 2.83
C GLY A 24 -8.91 12.15 4.10
N LYS A 25 -9.65 12.50 5.17
CA LYS A 25 -9.05 12.88 6.46
C LYS A 25 -8.83 11.66 7.33
N GLU A 26 -7.69 11.60 8.01
CA GLU A 26 -7.28 10.49 8.84
C GLU A 26 -6.69 11.02 10.15
N THR A 27 -7.18 10.55 11.29
CA THR A 27 -6.64 10.84 12.61
C THR A 27 -6.74 9.64 13.53
N ALA A 28 -5.73 9.45 14.36
CA ALA A 28 -5.74 8.50 15.46
C ALA A 28 -5.21 9.17 16.72
N ASN A 29 -5.99 9.09 17.80
CA ASN A 29 -5.63 9.70 19.06
C ASN A 29 -5.63 8.60 20.14
N LEU A 30 -4.48 8.37 20.75
CA LEU A 30 -4.40 7.62 21.99
C LEU A 30 -5.06 8.44 23.10
N LEU A 31 -6.02 7.87 23.81
CA LEU A 31 -6.75 8.52 24.87
C LEU A 31 -6.34 8.02 26.26
N GLN A 32 -5.95 6.76 26.36
CA GLN A 32 -5.45 6.09 27.56
C GLN A 32 -4.26 5.20 27.23
N PRO A 33 -3.26 5.13 28.12
CA PRO A 33 -3.20 5.70 29.48
C PRO A 33 -2.84 7.19 29.51
N PHE A 34 -2.45 7.77 28.39
CA PHE A 34 -2.16 9.20 28.23
C PHE A 34 -2.62 9.67 26.86
N LYS A 35 -2.75 10.98 26.67
CA LYS A 35 -3.14 11.56 25.39
C LYS A 35 -1.93 11.72 24.47
N LYS A 36 -2.04 11.20 23.25
CA LYS A 36 -1.03 11.36 22.19
C LYS A 36 -1.72 11.27 20.82
N ASP A 37 -1.39 12.19 19.94
CA ASP A 37 -1.73 12.06 18.52
C ASP A 37 -0.77 11.07 17.89
N LEU A 38 -1.29 10.11 17.12
CA LEU A 38 -0.51 9.07 16.47
C LEU A 38 -0.40 9.39 14.97
N ASN A 39 0.77 9.17 14.41
CA ASN A 39 0.96 9.26 12.98
C ASN A 39 0.43 7.99 12.31
N ILE A 40 -0.60 8.16 11.49
CA ILE A 40 -1.25 7.06 10.76
C ILE A 40 -1.31 7.32 9.28
N LEU A 41 -1.48 6.24 8.54
CA LEU A 41 -1.77 6.29 7.12
C LEU A 41 -2.73 5.16 6.76
N GLY A 42 -3.89 5.51 6.19
CA GLY A 42 -4.86 4.52 5.73
C GLY A 42 -4.24 3.61 4.68
N VAL A 43 -4.46 2.33 4.80
CA VAL A 43 -4.05 1.35 3.78
C VAL A 43 -4.94 1.55 2.55
N GLY A 44 -4.33 1.54 1.36
CA GLY A 44 -5.03 1.80 0.09
C GLY A 44 -6.20 0.84 -0.12
N GLY A 45 -7.39 1.39 -0.31
CA GLY A 45 -8.64 0.64 -0.39
C GLY A 45 -9.43 0.55 0.93
N THR A 46 -8.88 1.07 2.04
CA THR A 46 -9.60 1.06 3.33
C THR A 46 -10.93 1.83 3.26
N VAL A 47 -11.92 1.36 4.02
CA VAL A 47 -13.21 2.05 4.18
C VAL A 47 -13.16 3.10 5.28
N SER A 48 -14.14 4.02 5.27
CA SER A 48 -14.34 5.04 6.31
C SER A 48 -14.73 4.41 7.66
N THR A 49 -14.44 5.14 8.72
CA THR A 49 -15.13 4.96 10.01
C THR A 49 -16.57 5.46 9.92
N PRO A 50 -17.46 5.04 10.82
CA PRO A 50 -18.75 5.73 11.03
C PRO A 50 -18.54 7.23 11.33
N LYS A 51 -19.60 8.04 11.10
CA LYS A 51 -19.60 9.47 11.47
C LYS A 51 -19.25 9.62 12.95
N GLY A 52 -18.21 10.41 13.25
CA GLY A 52 -17.71 10.58 14.63
C GLY A 52 -16.53 9.67 15.00
N GLY A 53 -16.17 8.72 14.13
CA GLY A 53 -15.03 7.82 14.34
C GLY A 53 -15.38 6.58 15.18
N ILE A 54 -14.35 5.83 15.53
CA ILE A 54 -14.41 4.64 16.39
C ILE A 54 -13.54 4.92 17.63
N THR A 55 -14.15 4.92 18.81
CA THR A 55 -13.42 4.91 20.08
C THR A 55 -13.56 3.53 20.69
N SER A 56 -12.46 2.85 20.94
CA SER A 56 -12.45 1.51 21.52
C SER A 56 -11.10 1.14 22.12
N ARG A 57 -11.11 0.04 22.89
CA ARG A 57 -9.89 -0.59 23.38
C ARG A 57 -9.08 -1.15 22.20
N VAL A 58 -7.76 -1.12 22.32
CA VAL A 58 -6.85 -1.78 21.40
C VAL A 58 -6.43 -3.14 21.96
N VAL A 59 -6.57 -4.18 21.15
CA VAL A 59 -6.07 -5.53 21.42
C VAL A 59 -4.86 -5.75 20.54
N VAL A 60 -3.69 -5.95 21.15
CA VAL A 60 -2.46 -6.18 20.40
C VAL A 60 -2.31 -7.67 20.14
N VAL A 61 -1.97 -8.00 18.89
CA VAL A 61 -1.73 -9.36 18.43
C VAL A 61 -0.44 -9.41 17.61
N ASN A 62 0.29 -10.52 17.68
CA ASN A 62 1.53 -10.70 16.94
C ASN A 62 1.30 -11.40 15.59
N ASP A 63 0.31 -12.30 15.53
CA ASP A 63 0.02 -13.11 14.35
C ASP A 63 -1.46 -13.59 14.33
N SER A 64 -1.80 -14.38 13.32
CA SER A 64 -3.14 -14.95 13.15
C SER A 64 -3.51 -15.96 14.25
N LEU A 65 -2.55 -16.66 14.83
CA LEU A 65 -2.80 -17.60 15.93
C LEU A 65 -3.09 -16.84 17.22
N ASP A 66 -2.35 -15.78 17.50
CA ASP A 66 -2.58 -14.89 18.63
C ASP A 66 -3.93 -14.19 18.51
N LEU A 67 -4.27 -13.70 17.30
CA LEU A 67 -5.59 -13.15 16.99
C LEU A 67 -6.71 -14.16 17.32
N LYS A 68 -6.56 -15.41 16.90
CA LYS A 68 -7.53 -16.47 17.19
C LYS A 68 -7.65 -16.76 18.68
N LYS A 69 -6.55 -16.78 19.42
CA LYS A 69 -6.55 -16.95 20.89
C LYS A 69 -7.32 -15.84 21.59
N LYS A 70 -7.11 -14.59 21.16
CA LYS A 70 -7.72 -13.38 21.73
C LYS A 70 -9.10 -13.03 21.14
N LYS A 71 -9.75 -13.92 20.37
CA LYS A 71 -10.99 -13.65 19.63
C LYS A 71 -12.11 -13.02 20.46
N ARG A 72 -12.22 -13.37 21.77
CA ARG A 72 -13.23 -12.79 22.67
C ARG A 72 -12.93 -11.33 23.00
N GLU A 73 -11.66 -10.98 23.15
CA GLU A 73 -11.20 -9.62 23.43
C GLU A 73 -11.28 -8.75 22.17
N VAL A 74 -11.08 -9.34 20.99
CA VAL A 74 -11.12 -8.67 19.68
C VAL A 74 -12.53 -8.20 19.33
N ASN A 75 -13.55 -8.95 19.73
CA ASN A 75 -14.93 -8.60 19.41
C ASN A 75 -15.33 -7.23 19.97
N GLY A 76 -15.78 -6.32 19.09
CA GLY A 76 -16.14 -4.95 19.41
C GLY A 76 -14.96 -3.97 19.61
N ASN A 77 -13.73 -4.43 19.49
CA ASN A 77 -12.52 -3.66 19.74
C ASN A 77 -11.70 -3.38 18.48
N ILE A 78 -10.62 -2.62 18.64
CA ILE A 78 -9.64 -2.34 17.60
C ILE A 78 -8.49 -3.36 17.73
N VAL A 79 -8.05 -3.96 16.63
CA VAL A 79 -6.90 -4.87 16.62
C VAL A 79 -5.66 -4.12 16.14
N LEU A 80 -4.53 -4.29 16.83
CA LEU A 80 -3.22 -3.88 16.35
C LEU A 80 -2.37 -5.14 16.06
N TYR A 81 -2.02 -5.34 14.80
CA TYR A 81 -1.00 -6.31 14.42
C TYR A 81 0.39 -5.71 14.67
N ASN A 82 1.01 -6.11 15.77
CA ASN A 82 2.36 -5.67 16.13
C ASN A 82 3.39 -6.76 15.79
N THR A 83 3.27 -7.32 14.59
CA THR A 83 4.15 -8.39 14.10
C THR A 83 5.58 -7.90 13.97
N THR A 84 6.52 -8.65 14.55
CA THR A 84 7.95 -8.37 14.37
C THR A 84 8.31 -8.56 12.89
N PHE A 85 9.05 -7.60 12.34
CA PHE A 85 9.54 -7.71 10.98
C PHE A 85 10.67 -8.74 10.90
N THR A 86 10.53 -9.71 10.01
CA THR A 86 11.55 -10.71 9.66
C THR A 86 11.88 -10.63 8.18
N ASN A 87 10.85 -10.52 7.36
CA ASN A 87 10.92 -10.31 5.91
C ASN A 87 9.61 -9.67 5.44
N TYR A 88 9.61 -9.19 4.20
CA TYR A 88 8.48 -8.47 3.63
C TYR A 88 7.26 -9.38 3.39
N GLU A 89 7.49 -10.61 2.89
CA GLU A 89 6.44 -11.56 2.51
C GLU A 89 5.56 -11.94 3.70
N ASP A 90 6.15 -12.18 4.86
CA ASP A 90 5.42 -12.53 6.08
C ASP A 90 4.68 -11.33 6.66
N ALA A 91 5.31 -10.16 6.66
CA ALA A 91 4.72 -8.95 7.23
C ALA A 91 3.58 -8.39 6.36
N VAL A 92 3.68 -8.45 5.03
CA VAL A 92 2.69 -7.89 4.10
C VAL A 92 1.33 -8.56 4.19
N VAL A 93 1.26 -9.81 4.67
CA VAL A 93 0.01 -10.54 4.86
C VAL A 93 -0.97 -9.77 5.74
N TYR A 94 -0.48 -9.15 6.82
CA TYR A 94 -1.33 -8.40 7.76
C TYR A 94 -1.73 -7.05 7.19
N ARG A 95 -0.93 -6.42 6.33
CA ARG A 95 -1.35 -5.24 5.57
C ARG A 95 -2.44 -5.59 4.57
N LYS A 96 -2.25 -6.65 3.78
CA LYS A 96 -3.20 -7.04 2.73
C LYS A 96 -4.50 -7.62 3.26
N LYS A 97 -4.46 -8.44 4.29
CA LYS A 97 -5.59 -9.25 4.76
C LYS A 97 -5.99 -8.97 6.21
N GLY A 98 -5.25 -8.15 6.95
CA GLY A 98 -5.45 -7.93 8.38
C GLY A 98 -6.85 -7.43 8.74
N ALA A 99 -7.42 -6.54 7.93
CA ALA A 99 -8.80 -6.08 8.14
C ALA A 99 -9.80 -7.24 8.12
N SER A 100 -9.75 -8.09 7.10
CA SER A 100 -10.65 -9.25 6.98
C SER A 100 -10.41 -10.28 8.07
N LEU A 101 -9.16 -10.55 8.42
CA LEU A 101 -8.81 -11.45 9.52
C LEU A 101 -9.38 -10.97 10.87
N ALA A 102 -9.27 -9.67 11.16
CA ALA A 102 -9.82 -9.08 12.38
C ALA A 102 -11.36 -9.03 12.36
N ALA A 103 -11.95 -8.66 11.21
CA ALA A 103 -13.40 -8.61 11.02
C ALA A 103 -14.07 -9.96 11.26
N LYS A 104 -13.41 -11.06 10.90
CA LYS A 104 -13.89 -12.44 11.18
C LYS A 104 -14.19 -12.67 12.66
N TYR A 105 -13.52 -11.97 13.56
CA TYR A 105 -13.72 -12.07 15.01
C TYR A 105 -14.44 -10.85 15.59
N GLY A 106 -15.10 -10.04 14.76
CA GLY A 106 -15.93 -8.92 15.20
C GLY A 106 -15.16 -7.66 15.58
N ALA A 107 -13.93 -7.49 15.13
CA ALA A 107 -13.20 -6.23 15.30
C ALA A 107 -13.92 -5.08 14.59
N ARG A 108 -13.84 -3.87 15.16
CA ARG A 108 -14.41 -2.64 14.60
C ARG A 108 -13.46 -1.90 13.66
N ALA A 109 -12.18 -2.06 13.87
CA ALA A 109 -11.09 -1.54 13.02
C ALA A 109 -9.83 -2.37 13.23
N SER A 110 -8.89 -2.25 12.34
CA SER A 110 -7.57 -2.86 12.48
C SER A 110 -6.46 -1.87 12.19
N LEU A 111 -5.38 -2.03 12.89
CA LEU A 111 -4.15 -1.28 12.77
C LEU A 111 -3.03 -2.25 12.45
N ILE A 112 -2.05 -1.79 11.68
CA ILE A 112 -0.83 -2.56 11.41
C ILE A 112 0.39 -1.72 11.79
N ARG A 113 1.36 -2.33 12.47
CA ARG A 113 2.71 -1.81 12.52
C ARG A 113 3.26 -1.69 11.11
N SER A 114 3.82 -0.55 10.76
CA SER A 114 4.48 -0.34 9.46
C SER A 114 5.51 -1.43 9.18
N ILE A 115 5.57 -1.87 7.92
CA ILE A 115 6.45 -2.96 7.49
C ILE A 115 7.87 -2.42 7.36
N GLY A 116 8.80 -3.00 8.11
CA GLY A 116 10.21 -2.62 8.12
C GLY A 116 10.82 -2.73 9.52
N ASP A 117 12.14 -2.48 9.59
CA ASP A 117 12.87 -2.48 10.85
C ASP A 117 12.69 -1.18 11.63
N TRP A 118 12.53 -0.07 10.92
CA TRP A 118 12.38 1.28 11.46
C TRP A 118 11.49 2.10 10.53
N SER A 119 10.89 3.18 11.03
CA SER A 119 10.01 4.03 10.24
C SER A 119 10.28 5.54 10.37
N MET A 120 11.16 5.97 11.27
CA MET A 120 11.46 7.39 11.53
C MET A 120 10.18 8.22 11.69
N ASP A 121 9.26 7.71 12.49
CA ASP A 121 7.92 8.29 12.75
C ASP A 121 7.07 8.50 11.47
N THR A 122 7.35 7.76 10.41
CA THR A 122 6.61 7.79 9.15
C THR A 122 5.86 6.48 8.93
N PRO A 123 4.52 6.49 8.81
CA PRO A 123 3.76 5.29 8.52
C PRO A 123 4.02 4.79 7.09
N HIS A 124 4.12 3.48 6.92
CA HIS A 124 4.29 2.83 5.64
C HIS A 124 2.94 2.30 5.13
N THR A 125 2.45 2.82 4.02
CA THR A 125 1.20 2.38 3.40
C THR A 125 1.40 1.24 2.39
N GLY A 126 0.36 0.89 1.67
CA GLY A 126 0.30 -0.10 0.61
C GLY A 126 -1.15 -0.44 0.31
N ASP A 127 -1.39 -1.41 -0.53
CA ASP A 127 -2.72 -1.91 -0.89
C ASP A 127 -3.24 -2.95 0.10
N MET A 128 -4.55 -3.14 0.09
CA MET A 128 -5.26 -4.21 0.81
C MET A 128 -6.41 -4.77 -0.02
N VAL A 129 -6.84 -5.98 0.34
CA VAL A 129 -8.00 -6.63 -0.26
C VAL A 129 -8.95 -7.09 0.85
N TYR A 130 -10.22 -6.72 0.74
CA TYR A 130 -11.27 -7.24 1.60
C TYR A 130 -11.77 -8.59 1.10
N ASP A 131 -11.99 -9.51 2.04
CA ASP A 131 -12.79 -10.71 1.76
C ASP A 131 -14.26 -10.30 1.55
N ALA A 132 -14.83 -10.71 0.42
CA ALA A 132 -16.20 -10.34 0.04
C ALA A 132 -17.26 -10.90 1.01
N ASN A 133 -16.95 -11.96 1.75
CA ASN A 133 -17.85 -12.62 2.68
C ASN A 133 -17.78 -12.06 4.12
N LEU A 134 -16.91 -11.07 4.37
CA LEU A 134 -16.69 -10.51 5.70
C LEU A 134 -17.02 -9.01 5.73
N PRO A 135 -17.42 -8.48 6.89
CA PRO A 135 -17.60 -7.03 7.04
C PRO A 135 -16.33 -6.26 6.72
N LYS A 136 -16.47 -5.17 5.96
CA LYS A 136 -15.36 -4.25 5.70
C LYS A 136 -15.18 -3.34 6.91
N ILE A 137 -14.01 -3.35 7.50
CA ILE A 137 -13.63 -2.49 8.63
C ILE A 137 -12.46 -1.57 8.23
N PRO A 138 -12.33 -0.38 8.83
CA PRO A 138 -11.19 0.50 8.60
C PRO A 138 -9.86 -0.19 8.94
N HIS A 139 -8.84 0.08 8.11
CA HIS A 139 -7.50 -0.48 8.27
C HIS A 139 -6.45 0.60 8.02
N VAL A 140 -5.58 0.86 9.00
CA VAL A 140 -4.56 1.91 8.92
C VAL A 140 -3.20 1.40 9.41
N ALA A 141 -2.14 1.95 8.82
CA ALA A 141 -0.78 1.75 9.30
C ALA A 141 -0.44 2.76 10.39
N LEU A 142 0.23 2.29 11.44
CA LEU A 142 0.92 3.08 12.46
C LEU A 142 2.41 3.13 12.16
N THR A 143 3.11 4.11 12.71
CA THR A 143 4.57 4.06 12.77
C THR A 143 5.03 2.85 13.58
N ILE A 144 6.24 2.39 13.33
CA ILE A 144 6.84 1.28 14.11
C ILE A 144 6.96 1.69 15.58
N GLU A 145 7.38 2.93 15.83
CA GLU A 145 7.60 3.50 17.15
C GLU A 145 6.32 3.53 17.97
N ASP A 146 5.21 3.99 17.39
CA ASP A 146 3.91 4.04 18.05
C ASP A 146 3.32 2.64 18.28
N ALA A 147 3.46 1.74 17.31
CA ALA A 147 3.01 0.36 17.45
C ALA A 147 3.76 -0.37 18.58
N LEU A 148 5.08 -0.21 18.66
CA LEU A 148 5.91 -0.77 19.75
C LEU A 148 5.57 -0.13 21.11
N MET A 149 5.32 1.18 21.15
CA MET A 149 4.88 1.85 22.37
C MET A 149 3.57 1.26 22.87
N ILE A 150 2.56 1.14 22.00
CA ILE A 150 1.26 0.55 22.32
C ILE A 150 1.42 -0.90 22.77
N GLY A 151 2.27 -1.68 22.09
CA GLY A 151 2.59 -3.06 22.49
C GLY A 151 3.10 -3.14 23.92
N ARG A 152 4.10 -2.32 24.28
CA ARG A 152 4.66 -2.28 25.64
C ARG A 152 3.63 -1.86 26.71
N ILE A 153 2.70 -0.95 26.38
CA ILE A 153 1.63 -0.54 27.29
C ILE A 153 0.67 -1.70 27.51
N PHE A 154 0.27 -2.38 26.42
CA PHE A 154 -0.62 -3.53 26.46
C PHE A 154 -0.02 -4.70 27.27
N ASP A 155 1.26 -5.01 27.05
CA ASP A 155 1.96 -6.11 27.75
C ASP A 155 2.09 -5.88 29.27
N ARG A 156 2.09 -4.61 29.70
CA ARG A 156 2.03 -4.23 31.13
C ARG A 156 0.64 -4.31 31.74
N GLY A 157 -0.36 -4.73 30.97
CA GLY A 157 -1.74 -4.83 31.41
C GLY A 157 -2.50 -3.50 31.48
N SER A 158 -1.89 -2.39 31.04
CA SER A 158 -2.55 -1.09 31.02
C SER A 158 -3.59 -1.01 29.88
N PRO A 159 -4.78 -0.46 30.11
CA PRO A 159 -5.77 -0.30 29.05
C PRO A 159 -5.28 0.70 28.00
N VAL A 160 -5.38 0.31 26.74
CA VAL A 160 -5.11 1.19 25.59
C VAL A 160 -6.44 1.57 24.96
N ILE A 161 -6.82 2.82 25.03
CA ILE A 161 -8.04 3.35 24.37
C ILE A 161 -7.60 4.28 23.25
N LEU A 162 -8.13 4.03 22.06
CA LEU A 162 -7.80 4.81 20.85
C LEU A 162 -9.08 5.32 20.19
N LYS A 163 -9.04 6.57 19.70
CA LYS A 163 -10.05 7.13 18.82
C LYS A 163 -9.48 7.20 17.42
N LEU A 164 -10.13 6.49 16.48
CA LEU A 164 -9.78 6.44 15.05
C LEU A 164 -10.86 7.16 14.24
N HIS A 165 -10.45 8.03 13.32
CA HIS A 165 -11.34 8.66 12.35
C HIS A 165 -10.70 8.63 10.97
N VAL A 166 -11.40 8.03 10.00
CA VAL A 166 -10.98 7.86 8.60
C VAL A 166 -12.17 8.17 7.71
N THR A 167 -11.94 8.97 6.65
CA THR A 167 -12.99 9.36 5.70
C THR A 167 -12.67 8.95 4.25
N SER A 168 -11.84 7.94 4.07
CA SER A 168 -11.49 7.38 2.77
C SER A 168 -12.69 6.72 2.09
N LYS A 169 -12.72 6.72 0.77
CA LYS A 169 -13.81 6.13 -0.01
C LYS A 169 -13.37 5.67 -1.38
N ASN A 170 -14.02 4.64 -1.90
CA ASN A 170 -13.95 4.30 -3.30
C ASN A 170 -14.70 5.37 -4.12
N ALA A 171 -14.18 5.67 -5.31
CA ALA A 171 -14.76 6.56 -6.29
C ALA A 171 -14.97 5.79 -7.61
N PRO A 172 -15.74 6.34 -8.58
CA PRO A 172 -15.85 5.75 -9.89
C PRO A 172 -14.48 5.59 -10.56
N ASP A 173 -14.31 4.49 -11.29
CA ASP A 173 -13.10 4.22 -12.06
C ASP A 173 -12.73 5.41 -12.95
N ARG A 174 -11.43 5.64 -13.09
CA ARG A 174 -10.90 6.69 -13.95
C ARG A 174 -10.15 6.11 -15.14
N LEU A 175 -10.12 6.87 -16.21
CA LEU A 175 -9.34 6.53 -17.39
C LEU A 175 -7.90 6.97 -17.17
N SER A 176 -6.98 6.01 -17.28
CA SER A 176 -5.53 6.22 -17.31
C SER A 176 -4.96 5.60 -18.58
N ARG A 177 -3.65 5.45 -18.69
CA ARG A 177 -3.02 4.84 -19.86
C ARG A 177 -1.64 4.30 -19.54
N ASN A 178 -1.28 3.18 -20.17
CA ASN A 178 0.09 2.74 -20.32
C ASN A 178 0.75 3.53 -21.44
N ILE A 179 2.02 3.84 -21.32
CA ILE A 179 2.80 4.48 -22.40
C ILE A 179 3.70 3.43 -23.01
N ILE A 180 3.56 3.25 -24.32
CA ILE A 180 4.33 2.24 -25.08
C ILE A 180 5.30 2.97 -26.01
N ALA A 181 6.51 2.45 -26.13
CA ALA A 181 7.50 2.86 -27.12
C ALA A 181 8.36 1.67 -27.53
N GLU A 182 8.84 1.64 -28.77
CA GLU A 182 9.58 0.51 -29.32
C GLU A 182 10.86 0.91 -30.01
N LEU A 183 11.82 -0.03 -29.99
CA LEU A 183 12.95 -0.11 -30.89
C LEU A 183 12.77 -1.40 -31.70
N GLU A 184 12.44 -1.25 -32.99
CA GLU A 184 12.08 -2.36 -33.87
C GLU A 184 13.25 -3.29 -34.10
N GLY A 185 12.97 -4.60 -34.05
CA GLY A 185 13.93 -5.67 -34.29
C GLY A 185 14.29 -5.82 -35.76
N SER A 186 15.56 -6.15 -36.05
CA SER A 186 16.07 -6.26 -37.43
C SER A 186 15.82 -7.62 -38.08
N THR A 187 15.58 -8.67 -37.28
CA THR A 187 15.50 -10.06 -37.78
C THR A 187 14.16 -10.71 -37.43
N TYR A 188 13.69 -10.49 -36.20
CA TYR A 188 12.47 -11.06 -35.68
C TYR A 188 11.62 -9.92 -35.07
N PRO A 189 11.08 -9.01 -35.91
CA PRO A 189 10.37 -7.81 -35.39
C PRO A 189 9.10 -8.15 -34.61
N ASP A 190 8.48 -9.30 -34.89
CA ASP A 190 7.26 -9.75 -34.19
C ASP A 190 7.55 -10.40 -32.83
N GLU A 191 8.81 -10.73 -32.53
CA GLU A 191 9.23 -11.23 -31.23
C GLU A 191 9.61 -10.05 -30.33
N ILE A 192 8.89 -9.88 -29.22
CA ILE A 192 9.00 -8.69 -28.37
C ILE A 192 9.67 -9.04 -27.05
N VAL A 193 10.69 -8.26 -26.69
CA VAL A 193 11.26 -8.23 -25.34
C VAL A 193 10.72 -6.97 -24.63
N VAL A 194 9.99 -7.18 -23.55
CA VAL A 194 9.35 -6.09 -22.79
C VAL A 194 10.24 -5.68 -21.63
N LEU A 195 10.43 -4.37 -21.49
CA LEU A 195 11.05 -3.72 -20.34
C LEU A 195 10.05 -2.68 -19.84
N GLY A 196 9.95 -2.48 -18.52
CA GLY A 196 8.97 -1.52 -18.03
C GLY A 196 9.15 -1.16 -16.58
N GLY A 197 8.32 -0.22 -16.17
CA GLY A 197 8.11 0.18 -14.80
C GLY A 197 6.70 0.76 -14.68
N HIS A 198 6.16 0.84 -13.47
CA HIS A 198 4.84 1.44 -13.29
C HIS A 198 4.93 2.96 -13.11
N ILE A 199 4.04 3.70 -13.76
CA ILE A 199 4.05 5.18 -13.73
C ILE A 199 3.26 5.75 -12.54
N ASP A 200 2.40 4.93 -11.94
CA ASP A 200 1.63 5.33 -10.76
C ASP A 200 2.46 5.29 -9.49
N SER A 201 2.09 6.11 -8.53
CA SER A 201 2.70 6.15 -7.19
C SER A 201 1.62 6.27 -6.12
N TRP A 202 2.01 6.05 -4.85
CA TRP A 202 1.13 6.36 -3.74
C TRP A 202 0.89 7.87 -3.66
N ASP A 203 -0.36 8.24 -3.30
CA ASP A 203 -0.83 9.62 -3.16
C ASP A 203 -0.05 10.47 -2.14
N VAL A 204 0.71 9.84 -1.27
CA VAL A 204 1.56 10.46 -0.23
C VAL A 204 3.01 10.63 -0.65
N GLY A 205 3.36 10.28 -1.89
CA GLY A 205 4.70 10.41 -2.45
C GLY A 205 4.67 10.91 -3.89
N GLN A 206 5.84 11.11 -4.48
CA GLN A 206 5.98 11.56 -5.86
C GLN A 206 6.46 10.45 -6.81
N GLY A 207 6.68 9.23 -6.31
CA GLY A 207 7.04 8.07 -7.11
C GLY A 207 8.41 8.16 -7.80
N ALA A 208 9.33 9.02 -7.33
CA ALA A 208 10.60 9.19 -7.99
C ALA A 208 11.45 7.91 -8.01
N HIS A 209 11.43 7.15 -6.89
CA HIS A 209 12.13 5.87 -6.77
C HIS A 209 11.21 4.69 -7.10
N ASP A 210 9.98 4.70 -6.62
CA ASP A 210 8.96 3.66 -6.81
C ASP A 210 7.76 4.22 -7.61
N ASP A 211 7.71 4.16 -8.97
CA ASP A 211 8.72 3.49 -9.79
C ASP A 211 9.15 4.38 -10.99
N GLY A 212 9.24 5.69 -10.78
CA GLY A 212 9.76 6.62 -11.82
C GLY A 212 11.16 6.22 -12.27
N GLY A 213 11.99 5.69 -11.34
CA GLY A 213 13.32 5.17 -11.65
C GLY A 213 13.29 3.99 -12.62
N GLY A 214 12.39 3.02 -12.43
CA GLY A 214 12.21 1.90 -13.35
C GLY A 214 11.70 2.33 -14.72
N CYS A 215 10.71 3.22 -14.77
CA CYS A 215 10.22 3.80 -16.03
C CYS A 215 11.35 4.46 -16.83
N ILE A 216 12.18 5.29 -16.19
CA ILE A 216 13.30 5.96 -16.85
C ILE A 216 14.39 4.98 -17.26
N ALA A 217 14.71 4.00 -16.42
CA ALA A 217 15.71 2.98 -16.74
C ALA A 217 15.30 2.16 -18.00
N ALA A 218 14.04 1.72 -18.07
CA ALA A 218 13.51 1.01 -19.23
C ALA A 218 13.56 1.86 -20.50
N TRP A 219 13.09 3.10 -20.43
CA TRP A 219 13.16 4.01 -21.57
C TRP A 219 14.60 4.30 -22.01
N GLN A 220 15.49 4.63 -21.07
CA GLN A 220 16.89 4.94 -21.38
C GLN A 220 17.65 3.74 -21.93
N ALA A 221 17.30 2.51 -21.57
CA ALA A 221 17.89 1.32 -22.17
C ALA A 221 17.67 1.30 -23.70
N LEU A 222 16.43 1.58 -24.16
CA LEU A 222 16.13 1.66 -25.59
C LEU A 222 16.88 2.83 -26.24
N ASN A 223 16.90 3.98 -25.59
CA ASN A 223 17.55 5.19 -26.10
C ASN A 223 19.08 5.00 -26.27
N ILE A 224 19.72 4.37 -25.30
CA ILE A 224 21.18 4.07 -25.35
C ILE A 224 21.50 3.11 -26.49
N ILE A 225 20.74 2.00 -26.61
CA ILE A 225 20.93 1.00 -27.69
C ILE A 225 20.83 1.69 -29.05
N LYS A 226 19.83 2.54 -29.22
CA LYS A 226 19.64 3.30 -30.47
C LYS A 226 20.76 4.30 -30.71
N THR A 227 21.14 5.09 -29.72
CA THR A 227 22.20 6.10 -29.85
C THR A 227 23.55 5.48 -30.21
N LEU A 228 23.84 4.29 -29.70
CA LEU A 228 25.04 3.53 -30.04
C LEU A 228 24.95 2.83 -31.41
N GLY A 229 23.83 2.96 -32.13
CA GLY A 229 23.64 2.32 -33.42
C GLY A 229 23.59 0.78 -33.38
N LEU A 230 23.32 0.22 -32.21
CA LEU A 230 23.21 -1.23 -32.01
C LEU A 230 21.90 -1.75 -32.61
N LYS A 231 22.00 -2.85 -33.37
CA LYS A 231 20.83 -3.52 -33.96
C LYS A 231 20.42 -4.69 -33.09
N THR A 232 19.22 -4.67 -32.57
CA THR A 232 18.59 -5.78 -31.87
C THR A 232 17.96 -6.74 -32.90
N LYS A 233 18.00 -8.03 -32.64
CA LYS A 233 17.30 -9.00 -33.51
C LYS A 233 15.78 -8.94 -33.28
N ARG A 234 15.38 -8.77 -32.06
CA ARG A 234 13.97 -8.68 -31.58
C ARG A 234 13.59 -7.24 -31.28
N THR A 235 12.33 -6.95 -31.36
CA THR A 235 11.78 -5.66 -30.93
C THR A 235 11.91 -5.51 -29.41
N LEU A 236 12.47 -4.39 -28.98
CA LEU A 236 12.45 -3.99 -27.58
C LEU A 236 11.26 -3.05 -27.35
N ARG A 237 10.41 -3.35 -26.39
CA ARG A 237 9.25 -2.55 -26.02
C ARG A 237 9.41 -2.04 -24.60
N CYS A 238 9.35 -0.71 -24.44
CA CYS A 238 9.20 -0.05 -23.14
C CYS A 238 7.69 0.16 -22.88
N VAL A 239 7.24 -0.20 -21.65
CA VAL A 239 5.86 -0.01 -21.17
C VAL A 239 5.87 0.69 -19.84
#